data_2813705a38591e84b8abee3799ec7b23
#
_entry.id   2813705a38591e84b8abee3799ec7b23
#
_cell.length_a   1.000
_cell.length_b   1.000
_cell.length_c   1.000
_cell.angle_alpha   90.00
_cell.angle_beta   90.00
_cell.angle_gamma   90.00
#
_symmetry.space_group_name_H-M   'P 1'
#
loop_
_entity.id
_entity.type
_entity.pdbx_description
1 polymer ?
#
loop_
_entity_poly.entity_id
_entity_poly.type
_entity_poly.pdbx_seq_one_letter_code
_entity_poly.pdbx_strand_id
1 'polypeptide(L)'
;MPGAPLRLRNTTRGTIVAGRVTSAGTFWTSFMGLMGRPSIDLDEGLWMPGVTNIHMFFMRFPIDCAFLGPESPDGQRDVVALRHRMPAWIGIVWRAPGARGVVELAPGALERSATQIGDRLILEPATR
;
A
#
# COMPACT_ATOMS: atom_id res chain seq x y z
N MET A 1 -5.55 -6.43 -19.00
CA MET A 1 -4.51 -5.43 -19.12
C MET A 1 -4.41 -4.57 -17.88
N PRO A 2 -3.27 -4.49 -17.27
CA PRO A 2 -3.14 -3.61 -16.12
C PRO A 2 -3.34 -2.15 -16.53
N GLY A 3 -3.90 -1.36 -15.66
CA GLY A 3 -4.04 0.06 -15.89
C GLY A 3 -2.68 0.75 -15.87
N ALA A 4 -2.69 2.02 -16.22
CA ALA A 4 -1.48 2.83 -16.14
C ALA A 4 -1.00 2.87 -14.69
N PRO A 5 0.30 2.97 -14.47
CA PRO A 5 0.83 3.07 -13.12
C PRO A 5 0.28 4.30 -12.39
N LEU A 6 0.10 4.15 -11.10
CA LEU A 6 -0.33 5.22 -10.23
C LEU A 6 0.85 5.67 -9.38
N ARG A 7 0.69 6.82 -8.76
CA ARG A 7 1.61 7.33 -7.77
C ARG A 7 0.83 7.53 -6.47
N LEU A 8 1.44 7.20 -5.35
CA LEU A 8 0.84 7.44 -4.05
C LEU A 8 1.54 8.63 -3.42
N ARG A 9 0.80 9.71 -3.22
CA ARG A 9 1.33 10.95 -2.67
C ARG A 9 0.65 11.26 -1.35
N ASN A 10 1.43 11.70 -0.37
CA ASN A 10 0.94 12.15 0.92
C ASN A 10 0.71 13.65 0.84
N THR A 11 -0.55 14.07 0.78
CA THR A 11 -0.88 15.48 0.61
C THR A 11 -0.75 16.26 1.91
N THR A 12 -0.86 15.58 3.04
CA THR A 12 -0.64 16.22 4.34
C THR A 12 0.80 16.65 4.53
N ARG A 13 1.75 15.81 4.07
CA ARG A 13 3.17 16.03 4.28
C ARG A 13 3.87 16.61 3.06
N GLY A 14 3.25 16.55 1.90
CA GLY A 14 3.90 16.97 0.66
C GLY A 14 4.97 16.02 0.18
N THR A 15 4.84 14.72 0.46
CA THR A 15 5.84 13.72 0.13
C THR A 15 5.28 12.68 -0.82
N ILE A 16 6.17 11.97 -1.51
CA ILE A 16 5.79 10.82 -2.34
C ILE A 16 6.01 9.56 -1.53
N VAL A 17 4.96 8.77 -1.35
CA VAL A 17 5.05 7.50 -0.63
C VAL A 17 5.60 6.41 -1.54
N ALA A 18 5.09 6.34 -2.77
CA ALA A 18 5.59 5.43 -3.79
C ALA A 18 5.30 6.03 -5.16
N GLY A 19 6.31 6.10 -6.00
CA GLY A 19 6.18 6.74 -7.32
C GLY A 19 5.56 5.84 -8.36
N ARG A 20 5.51 4.53 -8.11
CA ARG A 20 4.97 3.58 -9.08
C ARG A 20 4.13 2.53 -8.35
N VAL A 21 2.82 2.72 -8.38
CA VAL A 21 1.87 1.84 -7.70
C VAL A 21 1.03 1.13 -8.74
N THR A 22 0.97 -0.18 -8.64
CA THR A 22 0.10 -1.00 -9.48
C THR A 22 -1.17 -1.28 -8.71
N SER A 23 -2.32 -1.13 -9.36
CA SER A 23 -3.60 -1.48 -8.76
C SER A 23 -3.91 -2.93 -9.08
N ALA A 24 -4.16 -3.73 -8.06
CA ALA A 24 -4.51 -5.13 -8.25
C ALA A 24 -6.01 -5.25 -8.54
N GLY A 25 -6.34 -5.84 -9.67
CA GLY A 25 -7.73 -5.94 -10.11
C GLY A 25 -8.53 -7.01 -9.41
N THR A 26 -7.86 -8.05 -8.88
CA THR A 26 -8.55 -9.15 -8.22
C THR A 26 -7.73 -9.58 -7.01
N PHE A 27 -8.41 -10.26 -6.10
CA PHE A 27 -7.75 -10.83 -4.93
C PHE A 27 -6.60 -11.76 -5.35
N TRP A 28 -6.85 -12.59 -6.35
CA TRP A 28 -5.84 -13.54 -6.81
C TRP A 28 -4.61 -12.82 -7.35
N THR A 29 -4.82 -11.79 -8.16
CA THR A 29 -3.73 -11.00 -8.70
C THR A 29 -2.94 -10.33 -7.59
N SER A 30 -3.63 -9.77 -6.59
CA SER A 30 -2.97 -9.15 -5.43
C SER A 30 -2.13 -10.16 -4.68
N PHE A 31 -2.69 -11.32 -4.41
CA PHE A 31 -2.01 -12.36 -3.66
C PHE A 31 -0.74 -12.82 -4.38
N MET A 32 -0.84 -13.01 -5.69
CA MET A 32 0.31 -13.47 -6.46
C MET A 32 1.32 -12.36 -6.77
N GLY A 33 0.89 -11.10 -6.68
CA GLY A 33 1.71 -9.99 -7.15
C GLY A 33 3.08 -9.87 -6.48
N LEU A 34 3.12 -10.03 -5.16
CA LEU A 34 4.38 -9.96 -4.42
C LEU A 34 4.86 -11.31 -3.94
N MET A 35 3.97 -12.29 -3.88
CA MET A 35 4.32 -13.63 -3.41
C MET A 35 5.34 -14.27 -4.34
N GLY A 36 6.40 -14.82 -3.78
CA GLY A 36 7.45 -15.45 -4.57
C GLY A 36 8.52 -14.50 -5.10
N ARG A 37 8.28 -13.20 -5.06
CA ARG A 37 9.31 -12.24 -5.43
C ARG A 37 10.36 -12.14 -4.33
N PRO A 38 11.64 -11.92 -4.67
CA PRO A 38 12.68 -11.77 -3.65
C PRO A 38 12.69 -10.39 -2.99
N SER A 39 12.12 -9.37 -3.65
CA SER A 39 12.13 -8.02 -3.12
C SER A 39 11.11 -7.15 -3.85
N ILE A 40 10.93 -5.96 -3.32
CA ILE A 40 10.12 -4.90 -3.94
C ILE A 40 10.99 -3.64 -3.97
N ASP A 41 10.94 -2.91 -5.09
CA ASP A 41 11.71 -1.68 -5.23
C ASP A 41 11.21 -0.62 -4.26
N LEU A 42 12.12 0.26 -3.82
CA LEU A 42 11.79 1.30 -2.85
C LEU A 42 10.66 2.21 -3.30
N ASP A 43 10.52 2.42 -4.60
CA ASP A 43 9.53 3.32 -5.18
C ASP A 43 8.29 2.59 -5.67
N GLU A 44 8.18 1.32 -5.40
CA GLU A 44 7.10 0.47 -5.89
C GLU A 44 6.07 0.21 -4.82
N GLY A 45 4.80 0.11 -5.22
CA GLY A 45 3.72 -0.26 -4.31
C GLY A 45 2.66 -1.07 -5.02
N LEU A 46 1.83 -1.75 -4.24
CA LEU A 46 0.69 -2.51 -4.75
C LEU A 46 -0.56 -2.07 -4.00
N TRP A 47 -1.51 -1.47 -4.72
CA TRP A 47 -2.79 -1.03 -4.17
C TRP A 47 -3.82 -2.15 -4.33
N MET A 48 -4.42 -2.55 -3.22
CA MET A 48 -5.43 -3.61 -3.19
C MET A 48 -6.75 -3.05 -2.67
N PRO A 49 -7.61 -2.56 -3.57
CA PRO A 49 -8.89 -2.00 -3.16
C PRO A 49 -9.78 -3.09 -2.55
N GLY A 50 -10.51 -2.72 -1.51
CA GLY A 50 -11.44 -3.63 -0.84
C GLY A 50 -10.82 -4.57 0.17
N VAL A 51 -9.50 -4.65 0.23
CA VAL A 51 -8.81 -5.54 1.17
C VAL A 51 -8.70 -4.83 2.52
N THR A 52 -9.15 -5.49 3.58
CA THR A 52 -9.19 -4.89 4.93
C THR A 52 -8.28 -5.60 5.92
N ASN A 53 -7.64 -6.67 5.49
CA ASN A 53 -6.68 -7.38 6.33
C ASN A 53 -5.55 -7.91 5.46
N ILE A 54 -4.47 -8.35 6.11
CA ILE A 54 -3.31 -8.84 5.38
C ILE A 54 -2.61 -9.91 6.23
N HIS A 55 -2.00 -10.86 5.55
CA HIS A 55 -1.13 -11.84 6.19
C HIS A 55 0.15 -11.95 5.36
N MET A 56 1.19 -12.49 6.00
CA MET A 56 2.51 -12.55 5.38
C MET A 56 2.90 -13.96 4.94
N PHE A 57 1.92 -14.85 4.81
CA PHE A 57 2.19 -16.20 4.29
C PHE A 57 2.79 -16.11 2.89
N PHE A 58 3.83 -16.85 2.66
CA PHE A 58 4.52 -16.96 1.37
C PHE A 58 5.21 -15.68 0.92
N MET A 59 5.26 -14.65 1.76
CA MET A 59 6.07 -13.47 1.46
C MET A 59 7.54 -13.77 1.78
N ARG A 60 8.43 -13.31 0.91
CA ARG A 60 9.85 -13.59 1.02
C ARG A 60 10.66 -12.42 1.57
N PHE A 61 10.00 -11.31 1.87
CA PHE A 61 10.66 -10.10 2.38
C PHE A 61 9.65 -9.32 3.22
N PRO A 62 10.14 -8.48 4.13
CA PRO A 62 9.23 -7.63 4.90
C PRO A 62 8.63 -6.53 4.03
N ILE A 63 7.46 -6.05 4.43
CA ILE A 63 6.78 -4.96 3.72
C ILE A 63 6.22 -3.96 4.71
N ASP A 64 6.06 -2.73 4.23
CA ASP A 64 5.24 -1.74 4.91
C ASP A 64 3.83 -1.83 4.37
N CYS A 65 2.83 -1.53 5.21
CA CYS A 65 1.43 -1.51 4.79
C CYS A 65 0.76 -0.24 5.27
N ALA A 66 0.02 0.41 4.37
CA ALA A 66 -0.83 1.53 4.72
C ALA A 66 -2.28 1.13 4.42
N PHE A 67 -3.11 1.14 5.46
CA PHE A 67 -4.54 0.87 5.31
C PHE A 67 -5.26 2.19 5.13
N LEU A 68 -6.02 2.29 4.05
CA LEU A 68 -6.66 3.55 3.65
C LEU A 68 -8.16 3.45 3.78
N GLY A 69 -8.78 4.53 4.21
CA GLY A 69 -10.22 4.64 4.37
C GLY A 69 -10.95 4.91 3.07
N PRO A 70 -12.24 5.30 3.16
CA PRO A 70 -13.04 5.58 1.98
C PRO A 70 -12.45 6.75 1.18
N GLU A 71 -12.67 6.71 -0.12
CA GLU A 71 -12.26 7.80 -1.00
C GLU A 71 -13.20 8.98 -0.83
N SER A 72 -12.64 10.17 -0.58
CA SER A 72 -13.42 11.39 -0.50
C SER A 72 -13.69 11.93 -1.90
N PRO A 73 -14.60 12.93 -2.03
CA PRO A 73 -14.91 13.47 -3.37
C PRO A 73 -13.72 14.02 -4.12
N ASP A 74 -12.67 14.45 -3.42
CA ASP A 74 -11.45 14.95 -4.05
C ASP A 74 -10.42 13.86 -4.33
N GLY A 75 -10.79 12.58 -4.15
CA GLY A 75 -9.92 11.44 -4.45
C GLY A 75 -8.97 11.08 -3.35
N GLN A 76 -9.00 11.75 -2.22
CA GLN A 76 -8.08 11.47 -1.12
C GLN A 76 -8.67 10.45 -0.16
N ARG A 77 -7.79 9.73 0.54
CA ARG A 77 -8.16 8.74 1.55
C ARG A 77 -7.34 8.99 2.80
N ASP A 78 -7.98 8.83 3.95
CA ASP A 78 -7.28 8.94 5.23
C ASP A 78 -6.50 7.66 5.50
N VAL A 79 -5.33 7.79 6.09
CA VAL A 79 -4.57 6.65 6.61
C VAL A 79 -5.22 6.24 7.93
N VAL A 80 -5.80 5.05 7.95
CA VAL A 80 -6.49 4.56 9.16
C VAL A 80 -5.65 3.60 9.98
N ALA A 81 -4.63 2.98 9.39
CA ALA A 81 -3.69 2.14 10.11
C ALA A 81 -2.40 2.00 9.30
N LEU A 82 -1.31 1.77 10.00
CA LEU A 82 0.01 1.56 9.40
C LEU A 82 0.67 0.36 10.04
N ARG A 83 1.48 -0.34 9.24
CA ARG A 83 2.38 -1.38 9.74
C ARG A 83 3.73 -1.21 9.06
N HIS A 84 4.75 -1.12 9.88
CA HIS A 84 6.12 -0.94 9.40
C HIS A 84 6.83 -2.28 9.41
N ARG A 85 7.50 -2.61 8.32
CA ARG A 85 8.40 -3.77 8.23
C ARG A 85 7.79 -5.05 8.78
N MET A 86 6.59 -5.38 8.29
CA MET A 86 5.95 -6.64 8.67
C MET A 86 6.84 -7.79 8.22
N PRO A 87 7.25 -8.67 9.14
CA PRO A 87 8.19 -9.75 8.79
C PRO A 87 7.58 -10.75 7.81
N ALA A 88 8.44 -11.27 6.93
CA ALA A 88 8.04 -12.36 6.04
C ALA A 88 7.67 -13.60 6.84
N TRP A 89 6.73 -14.38 6.30
CA TRP A 89 6.34 -15.68 6.84
C TRP A 89 5.71 -15.66 8.24
N ILE A 90 5.37 -14.48 8.75
CA ILE A 90 4.60 -14.40 10.00
C ILE A 90 3.13 -14.59 9.63
N GLY A 91 2.50 -15.59 10.20
CA GLY A 91 1.12 -15.93 9.89
C GLY A 91 0.09 -15.01 10.55
N ILE A 92 0.40 -13.77 10.72
CA ILE A 92 -0.48 -12.81 11.38
C ILE A 92 -1.49 -12.28 10.40
N VAL A 93 -2.76 -12.41 10.72
CA VAL A 93 -3.83 -11.79 9.98
C VAL A 93 -4.11 -10.44 10.62
N TRP A 94 -3.92 -9.39 9.86
CA TRP A 94 -4.09 -8.03 10.32
C TRP A 94 -5.41 -7.47 9.85
N ARG A 95 -6.19 -6.94 10.78
CA ARG A 95 -7.47 -6.30 10.45
C ARG A 95 -7.40 -4.84 10.83
N ALA A 96 -7.83 -3.98 9.92
CA ALA A 96 -7.85 -2.54 10.16
C ALA A 96 -9.28 -2.02 10.03
N PRO A 97 -9.98 -1.78 11.15
CA PRO A 97 -11.33 -1.24 11.09
C PRO A 97 -11.35 0.09 10.37
N GLY A 98 -12.35 0.28 9.51
CA GLY A 98 -12.46 1.49 8.69
C GLY A 98 -11.69 1.46 7.41
N ALA A 99 -10.88 0.45 7.17
CA ALA A 99 -10.12 0.35 5.93
C ALA A 99 -11.03 -0.01 4.75
N ARG A 100 -10.70 0.55 3.60
CA ARG A 100 -11.35 0.22 2.33
C ARG A 100 -10.34 -0.28 1.31
N GLY A 101 -9.12 -0.50 1.73
CA GLY A 101 -8.06 -1.04 0.91
C GLY A 101 -6.73 -0.89 1.60
N VAL A 102 -5.72 -1.54 1.04
CA VAL A 102 -4.37 -1.51 1.59
C VAL A 102 -3.36 -1.31 0.47
N VAL A 103 -2.31 -0.53 0.77
CA VAL A 103 -1.16 -0.42 -0.11
C VAL A 103 -0.01 -1.15 0.53
N GLU A 104 0.57 -2.11 -0.20
CA GLU A 104 1.80 -2.78 0.20
C GLU A 104 2.98 -2.04 -0.41
N LEU A 105 3.99 -1.78 0.39
CA LEU A 105 5.11 -0.91 0.05
C LEU A 105 6.41 -1.57 0.45
N ALA A 106 7.50 -1.06 -0.10
CA ALA A 106 8.83 -1.50 0.33
C ALA A 106 9.05 -1.14 1.79
N PRO A 107 9.80 -1.96 2.53
CA PRO A 107 10.11 -1.63 3.92
C PRO A 107 10.83 -0.28 4.00
N GLY A 108 10.37 0.57 4.89
CA GLY A 108 10.90 1.91 5.07
C GLY A 108 10.20 3.00 4.28
N ALA A 109 9.29 2.66 3.36
CA ALA A 109 8.59 3.67 2.55
C ALA A 109 7.77 4.62 3.41
N LEU A 110 7.09 4.11 4.43
CA LEU A 110 6.28 4.94 5.31
C LEU A 110 7.16 5.89 6.12
N GLU A 111 8.29 5.42 6.59
CA GLU A 111 9.22 6.24 7.36
C GLU A 111 9.82 7.34 6.50
N ARG A 112 10.28 7.00 5.30
CA ARG A 112 10.88 7.97 4.38
C ARG A 112 9.89 9.06 3.99
N SER A 113 8.63 8.73 3.84
CA SER A 113 7.60 9.72 3.46
C SER A 113 7.00 10.42 4.67
N ALA A 114 7.41 10.04 5.89
CA ALA A 114 6.89 10.57 7.14
C ALA A 114 5.39 10.36 7.31
N THR A 115 4.86 9.31 6.69
CA THR A 115 3.43 9.04 6.70
C THR A 115 2.98 8.56 8.07
N GLN A 116 1.88 9.13 8.57
CA GLN A 116 1.31 8.81 9.88
C GLN A 116 -0.19 8.58 9.76
N ILE A 117 -0.75 7.92 10.77
CA ILE A 117 -2.19 7.74 10.85
C ILE A 117 -2.86 9.11 10.88
N GLY A 118 -3.93 9.27 10.11
CA GLY A 118 -4.62 10.53 9.95
C GLY A 118 -4.15 11.38 8.80
N ASP A 119 -3.00 11.06 8.20
CA ASP A 119 -2.55 11.73 6.98
C ASP A 119 -3.48 11.40 5.83
N ARG A 120 -3.51 12.28 4.84
CA ARG A 120 -4.32 12.08 3.64
C ARG A 120 -3.43 11.73 2.47
N LEU A 121 -3.79 10.65 1.79
CA LEU A 121 -3.04 10.17 0.63
C LEU A 121 -3.95 10.19 -0.60
N ILE A 122 -3.31 10.34 -1.76
CA ILE A 122 -4.01 10.26 -3.02
C ILE A 122 -3.29 9.31 -3.97
N LEU A 123 -4.08 8.44 -4.61
CA LEU A 123 -3.60 7.62 -5.72
C LEU A 123 -3.95 8.37 -6.99
N GLU A 124 -2.95 8.77 -7.73
CA GLU A 124 -3.13 9.59 -8.93
C GLU A 124 -2.24 9.05 -10.04
N PRO A 125 -2.53 9.38 -11.30
CA PRO A 125 -1.68 8.90 -12.39
C PRO A 125 -0.23 9.29 -12.16
N ALA A 126 0.67 8.32 -12.39
CA ALA A 126 2.11 8.55 -12.31
C ALA A 126 2.53 9.25 -13.59
N THR A 127 2.43 10.57 -13.62
CA THR A 127 2.79 11.32 -14.81
C THR A 127 4.28 11.54 -14.86
N ARG A 128 4.75 11.80 -16.05
CA ARG A 128 6.14 12.09 -16.31
C ARG A 128 6.69 13.10 -15.35
#